data_54c792858ca3153ca80d1d6996f546a9
#
_entry.id   54c792858ca3153ca80d1d6996f546a9
#
_cell.length_a   1.000
_cell.length_b   1.000
_cell.length_c   1.000
_cell.angle_alpha   90.00
_cell.angle_beta   90.00
_cell.angle_gamma   90.00
#
_symmetry.space_group_name_H-M   'P 1'
#
loop_
_entity.id
_entity.type
_entity.pdbx_description
1 polymer ?
#
loop_
_entity_poly.entity_id
_entity_poly.type
_entity_poly.pdbx_seq_one_letter_code
_entity_poly.pdbx_strand_id
1 'polypeptide(L)'
;LRLAMTSRAGRYWTVCQEALCALWGTAPDDEVALARVTNKLDAYVIELRATYPKPPKSKSISHSIVDDILGFISRDKVIASHPAYGQGGWLDKILDSAAEHLLASSHKVTEWPSALDTYEGVHAIPLMTIHKSKGLEYHSVVFVGLDDGAWWSFSNDQIEATAGFFVAFTRAKQRVIFTYCAQRGTRTKIATLYQLLTDAGVKIIKIV
;
A
#
# COMPACT_ATOMS: atom_id res chain seq x y z
N LEU A 1 -8.36 -6.72 10.92
CA LEU A 1 -9.02 -7.82 10.17
C LEU A 1 -8.12 -9.06 10.06
N ARG A 2 -6.89 -8.98 9.54
CA ARG A 2 -6.02 -10.15 9.34
C ARG A 2 -5.83 -10.96 10.64
N LEU A 3 -5.58 -10.29 11.76
CA LEU A 3 -5.49 -10.93 13.07
C LEU A 3 -6.75 -11.69 13.45
N ALA A 4 -7.92 -11.08 13.25
CA ALA A 4 -9.19 -11.70 13.65
C ALA A 4 -9.60 -12.85 12.71
N MET A 5 -9.32 -12.75 11.42
CA MET A 5 -9.91 -13.61 10.39
C MET A 5 -9.01 -14.74 9.89
N THR A 6 -7.74 -14.81 10.36
CA THR A 6 -6.81 -15.86 9.93
C THR A 6 -6.22 -16.62 11.10
N SER A 7 -5.73 -17.84 10.83
CA SER A 7 -5.07 -18.68 11.84
C SER A 7 -3.61 -18.29 12.15
N ARG A 8 -3.01 -17.39 11.36
CA ARG A 8 -1.62 -16.96 11.54
C ARG A 8 -1.54 -15.74 12.46
N ALA A 9 -2.00 -15.88 13.69
CA ALA A 9 -2.20 -14.78 14.61
C ALA A 9 -0.91 -14.12 15.14
N GLY A 10 0.17 -14.87 15.40
CA GLY A 10 1.31 -14.36 16.18
C GLY A 10 1.91 -13.05 15.69
N ARG A 11 2.37 -12.98 14.43
CA ARG A 11 2.95 -11.75 13.85
C ARG A 11 1.97 -10.57 13.84
N TYR A 12 0.74 -10.82 13.44
CA TYR A 12 -0.28 -9.77 13.36
C TYR A 12 -0.72 -9.30 14.73
N TRP A 13 -0.67 -10.17 15.72
CA TRP A 13 -1.01 -9.84 17.10
C TRP A 13 -0.03 -8.81 17.67
N THR A 14 1.28 -9.06 17.55
CA THR A 14 2.33 -8.13 18.02
C THR A 14 2.19 -6.76 17.34
N VAL A 15 2.01 -6.73 16.00
CA VAL A 15 1.85 -5.48 15.26
C VAL A 15 0.61 -4.71 15.72
N CYS A 16 -0.52 -5.39 15.95
CA CYS A 16 -1.74 -4.73 16.42
C CYS A 16 -1.60 -4.21 17.85
N GLN A 17 -0.96 -4.98 18.74
CA GLN A 17 -0.73 -4.56 20.12
C GLN A 17 0.17 -3.33 20.17
N GLU A 18 1.30 -3.34 19.47
CA GLU A 18 2.23 -2.21 19.40
C GLU A 18 1.56 -0.95 18.84
N ALA A 19 0.78 -1.09 17.76
CA ALA A 19 0.04 0.01 17.17
C ALA A 19 -1.02 0.59 18.13
N LEU A 20 -1.74 -0.26 18.88
CA LEU A 20 -2.71 0.18 19.87
C LEU A 20 -2.04 0.87 21.06
N CYS A 21 -0.93 0.34 21.55
CA CYS A 21 -0.14 0.96 22.61
C CYS A 21 0.31 2.36 22.21
N ALA A 22 0.87 2.51 21.01
CA ALA A 22 1.27 3.80 20.47
C ALA A 22 0.08 4.78 20.34
N LEU A 23 -1.04 4.30 19.78
CA LEU A 23 -2.24 5.12 19.56
C LEU A 23 -2.93 5.53 20.88
N TRP A 24 -2.92 4.64 21.87
CA TRP A 24 -3.57 4.88 23.16
C TRP A 24 -2.67 5.53 24.19
N GLY A 25 -1.39 5.79 23.85
CA GLY A 25 -0.41 6.43 24.73
C GLY A 25 0.01 5.54 25.89
N THR A 26 0.08 4.22 25.67
CA THR A 26 0.51 3.24 26.69
C THR A 26 2.03 3.26 26.76
N ALA A 27 2.58 3.56 27.93
CA ALA A 27 4.02 3.50 28.16
C ALA A 27 4.53 2.05 28.12
N PRO A 28 5.71 1.79 27.52
CA PRO A 28 6.24 0.43 27.38
C PRO A 28 6.54 -0.28 28.71
N ASP A 29 6.75 0.47 29.79
CA ASP A 29 7.06 0.02 31.14
C ASP A 29 5.82 -0.10 32.05
N ASP A 30 4.63 0.30 31.56
CA ASP A 30 3.36 0.13 32.29
C ASP A 30 2.74 -1.24 31.98
N GLU A 31 3.15 -2.27 32.74
CA GLU A 31 2.65 -3.64 32.59
C GLU A 31 1.15 -3.75 32.77
N VAL A 32 0.54 -2.95 33.63
CA VAL A 32 -0.90 -2.97 33.92
C VAL A 32 -1.67 -2.42 32.73
N ALA A 33 -1.21 -1.29 32.17
CA ALA A 33 -1.82 -0.72 30.97
C ALA A 33 -1.63 -1.63 29.75
N LEU A 34 -0.45 -2.24 29.61
CA LEU A 34 -0.16 -3.20 28.56
C LEU A 34 -1.09 -4.44 28.63
N ALA A 35 -1.30 -5.00 29.85
CA ALA A 35 -2.23 -6.09 30.04
C ALA A 35 -3.68 -5.71 29.68
N ARG A 36 -4.10 -4.47 29.96
CA ARG A 36 -5.43 -3.95 29.56
C ARG A 36 -5.56 -3.85 28.03
N VAL A 37 -4.54 -3.37 27.34
CA VAL A 37 -4.53 -3.32 25.86
C VAL A 37 -4.66 -4.73 25.29
N THR A 38 -3.86 -5.67 25.80
CA THR A 38 -3.87 -7.08 25.43
C THR A 38 -5.27 -7.68 25.56
N ASN A 39 -5.86 -7.58 26.76
CA ASN A 39 -7.19 -8.15 27.03
C ASN A 39 -8.29 -7.53 26.14
N LYS A 40 -8.22 -6.22 25.88
CA LYS A 40 -9.16 -5.55 24.98
C LYS A 40 -9.00 -6.02 23.53
N LEU A 41 -7.76 -6.18 23.07
CA LEU A 41 -7.48 -6.67 21.71
C LEU A 41 -7.98 -8.10 21.54
N ASP A 42 -7.73 -8.99 22.50
CA ASP A 42 -8.17 -10.38 22.46
C ASP A 42 -9.70 -10.49 22.44
N ALA A 43 -10.37 -9.74 23.31
CA ALA A 43 -11.85 -9.71 23.36
C ALA A 43 -12.42 -9.20 22.02
N TYR A 44 -11.86 -8.12 21.50
CA TYR A 44 -12.30 -7.54 20.23
C TYR A 44 -12.06 -8.46 19.03
N VAL A 45 -10.94 -9.17 18.99
CA VAL A 45 -10.65 -10.17 17.94
C VAL A 45 -11.69 -11.29 17.93
N ILE A 46 -12.10 -11.76 19.09
CA ILE A 46 -13.14 -12.78 19.24
C ILE A 46 -14.49 -12.24 18.76
N GLU A 47 -14.87 -11.05 19.21
CA GLU A 47 -16.11 -10.38 18.83
C GLU A 47 -16.18 -10.14 17.32
N LEU A 48 -15.13 -9.55 16.72
CA LEU A 48 -15.09 -9.25 15.30
C LEU A 48 -15.21 -10.52 14.44
N ARG A 49 -14.57 -11.61 14.85
CA ARG A 49 -14.68 -12.91 14.18
C ARG A 49 -16.09 -13.49 14.25
N ALA A 50 -16.74 -13.35 15.38
CA ALA A 50 -18.11 -13.83 15.59
C ALA A 50 -19.12 -13.00 14.79
N THR A 51 -18.95 -11.69 14.76
CA THR A 51 -19.84 -10.76 14.06
C THR A 51 -19.73 -10.90 12.52
N TYR A 52 -18.51 -11.11 12.02
CA TYR A 52 -18.24 -11.19 10.58
C TYR A 52 -17.60 -12.52 10.18
N PRO A 53 -18.34 -13.64 10.24
CA PRO A 53 -17.78 -14.99 9.97
C PRO A 53 -17.38 -15.18 8.50
N LYS A 54 -17.88 -14.32 7.59
CA LYS A 54 -17.57 -14.34 6.14
C LYS A 54 -17.25 -12.96 5.62
N PRO A 55 -16.45 -12.87 4.53
CA PRO A 55 -16.15 -11.59 3.87
C PRO A 55 -17.43 -10.87 3.41
N PRO A 56 -17.44 -9.52 3.41
CA PRO A 56 -18.63 -8.75 3.07
C PRO A 56 -19.07 -8.97 1.62
N LYS A 57 -20.38 -9.03 1.42
CA LYS A 57 -21.01 -9.12 0.09
C LYS A 57 -21.89 -7.93 -0.24
N SER A 58 -21.96 -6.95 0.66
CA SER A 58 -22.70 -5.71 0.46
C SER A 58 -21.92 -4.51 0.97
N LYS A 59 -22.22 -3.34 0.42
CA LYS A 59 -21.62 -2.05 0.84
C LYS A 59 -21.89 -1.77 2.31
N SER A 60 -23.10 -2.05 2.80
CA SER A 60 -23.45 -1.85 4.21
C SER A 60 -22.53 -2.66 5.13
N ILE A 61 -22.34 -3.96 4.86
CA ILE A 61 -21.51 -4.82 5.71
C ILE A 61 -20.03 -4.36 5.67
N SER A 62 -19.51 -3.98 4.51
CA SER A 62 -18.11 -3.53 4.42
C SER A 62 -17.87 -2.23 5.19
N HIS A 63 -18.82 -1.29 5.16
CA HIS A 63 -18.74 -0.07 5.98
C HIS A 63 -18.87 -0.39 7.47
N SER A 64 -19.84 -1.22 7.87
CA SER A 64 -19.96 -1.64 9.29
C SER A 64 -18.66 -2.24 9.83
N ILE A 65 -17.96 -3.06 9.05
CA ILE A 65 -16.66 -3.63 9.46
C ILE A 65 -15.62 -2.51 9.71
N VAL A 66 -15.54 -1.53 8.82
CA VAL A 66 -14.59 -0.42 8.95
C VAL A 66 -14.96 0.48 10.14
N ASP A 67 -16.24 0.75 10.31
CA ASP A 67 -16.76 1.56 11.43
C ASP A 67 -16.54 0.88 12.78
N ASP A 68 -16.76 -0.43 12.88
CA ASP A 68 -16.49 -1.21 14.12
C ASP A 68 -15.00 -1.17 14.47
N ILE A 69 -14.12 -1.32 13.47
CA ILE A 69 -12.67 -1.20 13.68
C ILE A 69 -12.30 0.20 14.15
N LEU A 70 -12.84 1.23 13.49
CA LEU A 70 -12.60 2.62 13.89
C LEU A 70 -13.13 2.92 15.31
N GLY A 71 -14.30 2.40 15.65
CA GLY A 71 -14.87 2.50 16.98
C GLY A 71 -13.97 1.89 18.06
N PHE A 72 -13.44 0.69 17.78
CA PHE A 72 -12.50 0.02 18.69
C PHE A 72 -11.20 0.79 18.88
N ILE A 73 -10.57 1.28 17.80
CA ILE A 73 -9.31 2.04 17.89
C ILE A 73 -9.50 3.46 18.40
N SER A 74 -10.71 4.00 18.35
CA SER A 74 -11.15 5.37 18.65
C SER A 74 -10.75 6.39 17.58
N ARG A 75 -11.77 6.93 16.91
CA ARG A 75 -11.63 8.01 15.91
C ARG A 75 -10.85 9.21 16.45
N ASP A 76 -11.17 9.63 17.67
CA ASP A 76 -10.53 10.81 18.30
C ASP A 76 -9.03 10.58 18.54
N LYS A 77 -8.66 9.36 18.91
CA LYS A 77 -7.24 9.01 19.10
C LYS A 77 -6.49 8.96 17.78
N VAL A 78 -7.12 8.48 16.70
CA VAL A 78 -6.54 8.53 15.35
C VAL A 78 -6.28 9.97 14.92
N ILE A 79 -7.25 10.86 15.11
CA ILE A 79 -7.12 12.28 14.77
C ILE A 79 -6.07 12.97 15.67
N ALA A 80 -6.04 12.66 16.97
CA ALA A 80 -5.05 13.19 17.89
C ALA A 80 -3.61 12.81 17.51
N SER A 81 -3.40 11.54 17.10
CA SER A 81 -2.11 11.06 16.61
C SER A 81 -1.73 11.61 15.23
N HIS A 82 -2.71 11.89 14.40
CA HIS A 82 -2.53 12.33 13.02
C HIS A 82 -3.47 13.50 12.69
N PRO A 83 -3.16 14.73 13.13
CA PRO A 83 -4.06 15.90 13.02
C PRO A 83 -4.53 16.20 11.59
N ALA A 84 -3.76 15.84 10.58
CA ALA A 84 -4.13 16.01 9.18
C ALA A 84 -5.44 15.27 8.82
N TYR A 85 -5.77 14.19 9.50
CA TYR A 85 -7.02 13.45 9.28
C TYR A 85 -8.26 14.15 9.84
N GLY A 86 -8.08 15.11 10.75
CA GLY A 86 -9.18 15.94 11.28
C GLY A 86 -9.63 17.04 10.32
N GLN A 87 -8.93 17.27 9.21
CA GLN A 87 -9.20 18.36 8.28
C GLN A 87 -9.89 17.84 7.01
N GLY A 88 -10.82 18.64 6.45
CA GLY A 88 -11.37 18.43 5.10
C GLY A 88 -12.08 17.09 4.85
N GLY A 89 -12.48 16.34 5.89
CA GLY A 89 -13.13 15.04 5.75
C GLY A 89 -12.23 13.95 5.16
N TRP A 90 -10.92 14.10 5.26
CA TRP A 90 -9.96 13.13 4.72
C TRP A 90 -10.09 11.75 5.35
N LEU A 91 -10.32 11.67 6.66
CA LEU A 91 -10.49 10.39 7.33
C LEU A 91 -11.69 9.63 6.78
N ASP A 92 -12.83 10.31 6.60
CA ASP A 92 -14.04 9.68 6.06
C ASP A 92 -13.82 9.15 4.65
N LYS A 93 -13.17 9.92 3.78
CA LYS A 93 -12.81 9.48 2.42
C LYS A 93 -11.90 8.24 2.43
N ILE A 94 -10.95 8.16 3.35
CA ILE A 94 -10.06 6.99 3.48
C ILE A 94 -10.85 5.79 3.97
N LEU A 95 -11.73 5.96 4.94
CA LEU A 95 -12.56 4.89 5.48
C LEU A 95 -13.54 4.35 4.44
N ASP A 96 -14.20 5.24 3.70
CA ASP A 96 -15.07 4.88 2.58
C ASP A 96 -14.30 4.09 1.51
N SER A 97 -13.12 4.58 1.11
CA SER A 97 -12.27 3.90 0.14
C SER A 97 -11.80 2.53 0.63
N ALA A 98 -11.48 2.41 1.93
CA ALA A 98 -11.10 1.14 2.54
C ALA A 98 -12.27 0.14 2.53
N ALA A 99 -13.48 0.59 2.85
CA ALA A 99 -14.68 -0.24 2.81
C ALA A 99 -15.03 -0.69 1.39
N GLU A 100 -14.95 0.21 0.41
CA GLU A 100 -15.19 -0.11 -1.00
C GLU A 100 -14.14 -1.10 -1.54
N HIS A 101 -12.87 -0.91 -1.19
CA HIS A 101 -11.81 -1.84 -1.58
C HIS A 101 -11.97 -3.22 -0.93
N LEU A 102 -12.41 -3.26 0.34
CA LEU A 102 -12.71 -4.50 1.03
C LEU A 102 -13.85 -5.27 0.35
N LEU A 103 -14.92 -4.56 -0.02
CA LEU A 103 -16.03 -5.15 -0.77
C LEU A 103 -15.57 -5.71 -2.12
N ALA A 104 -14.82 -4.93 -2.89
CA ALA A 104 -14.29 -5.34 -4.19
C ALA A 104 -13.39 -6.58 -4.07
N SER A 105 -12.52 -6.62 -3.06
CA SER A 105 -11.62 -7.73 -2.77
C SER A 105 -12.36 -9.01 -2.32
N SER A 106 -13.58 -8.83 -1.80
CA SER A 106 -14.42 -9.92 -1.30
C SER A 106 -15.39 -10.48 -2.35
N HIS A 107 -15.52 -9.83 -3.52
CA HIS A 107 -16.58 -10.12 -4.48
C HIS A 107 -16.58 -11.57 -4.97
N LYS A 108 -15.41 -12.10 -5.34
CA LYS A 108 -15.26 -13.43 -5.98
C LYS A 108 -14.79 -14.52 -5.02
N VAL A 109 -14.65 -14.24 -3.74
CA VAL A 109 -14.10 -15.18 -2.75
C VAL A 109 -15.10 -15.39 -1.60
N THR A 110 -15.06 -16.56 -0.98
CA THR A 110 -15.97 -16.94 0.10
C THR A 110 -15.29 -16.93 1.48
N GLU A 111 -13.95 -16.94 1.49
CA GLU A 111 -13.16 -17.09 2.69
C GLU A 111 -12.31 -15.84 2.97
N TRP A 112 -12.19 -15.50 4.24
CA TRP A 112 -11.44 -14.33 4.69
C TRP A 112 -9.96 -14.32 4.27
N PRO A 113 -9.19 -15.42 4.35
CA PRO A 113 -7.79 -15.38 3.92
C PRO A 113 -7.63 -14.90 2.48
N SER A 114 -8.44 -15.43 1.56
CA SER A 114 -8.40 -15.05 0.15
C SER A 114 -8.86 -13.60 -0.10
N ALA A 115 -9.87 -13.14 0.65
CA ALA A 115 -10.32 -11.74 0.57
C ALA A 115 -9.22 -10.78 1.02
N LEU A 116 -8.54 -11.10 2.12
CA LEU A 116 -7.47 -10.28 2.68
C LEU A 116 -6.20 -10.33 1.81
N ASP A 117 -5.87 -11.49 1.22
CA ASP A 117 -4.77 -11.58 0.26
C ASP A 117 -5.02 -10.70 -0.97
N THR A 118 -6.27 -10.67 -1.46
CA THR A 118 -6.68 -9.77 -2.55
C THR A 118 -6.63 -8.30 -2.11
N TYR A 119 -7.13 -7.99 -0.92
CA TYR A 119 -7.12 -6.64 -0.34
C TYR A 119 -5.71 -6.08 -0.16
N GLU A 120 -4.80 -6.90 0.32
CA GLU A 120 -3.39 -6.56 0.53
C GLU A 120 -2.55 -6.63 -0.76
N GLY A 121 -3.13 -7.10 -1.85
CA GLY A 121 -2.43 -7.23 -3.14
C GLY A 121 -1.31 -8.27 -3.12
N VAL A 122 -1.43 -9.34 -2.33
CA VAL A 122 -0.37 -10.36 -2.14
C VAL A 122 0.07 -11.00 -3.47
N HIS A 123 -0.86 -11.09 -4.43
CA HIS A 123 -0.60 -11.66 -5.76
C HIS A 123 -0.69 -10.61 -6.88
N ALA A 124 -0.80 -9.33 -6.53
CA ALA A 124 -0.87 -8.24 -7.49
C ALA A 124 0.51 -7.76 -7.91
N ILE A 125 0.63 -7.32 -9.16
CA ILE A 125 1.80 -6.58 -9.62
C ILE A 125 1.59 -5.12 -9.19
N PRO A 126 2.44 -4.55 -8.31
CA PRO A 126 2.29 -3.17 -7.87
C PRO A 126 2.49 -2.21 -9.05
N LEU A 127 1.50 -1.34 -9.30
CA LEU A 127 1.62 -0.22 -10.22
C LEU A 127 1.72 1.08 -9.42
N MET A 128 2.81 1.83 -9.61
CA MET A 128 3.05 3.03 -8.83
C MET A 128 3.91 4.04 -9.59
N THR A 129 3.90 5.29 -9.13
CA THR A 129 4.83 6.31 -9.62
C THR A 129 6.21 6.10 -9.02
N ILE A 130 7.23 6.66 -9.66
CA ILE A 130 8.63 6.64 -9.19
C ILE A 130 8.73 7.15 -7.74
N HIS A 131 8.06 8.26 -7.42
CA HIS A 131 8.08 8.84 -6.08
C HIS A 131 7.54 7.90 -4.99
N LYS A 132 6.52 7.11 -5.33
CA LYS A 132 5.94 6.13 -4.41
C LYS A 132 6.81 4.88 -4.23
N SER A 133 7.79 4.65 -5.11
CA SER A 133 8.72 3.53 -5.01
C SER A 133 9.90 3.79 -4.07
N LYS A 134 10.05 5.02 -3.55
CA LYS A 134 11.15 5.38 -2.66
C LYS A 134 11.13 4.52 -1.39
N GLY A 135 12.26 3.88 -1.10
CA GLY A 135 12.40 2.96 0.05
C GLY A 135 11.92 1.52 -0.18
N LEU A 136 11.28 1.26 -1.32
CA LEU A 136 10.86 -0.10 -1.69
C LEU A 136 11.89 -0.73 -2.62
N GLU A 137 11.96 -2.07 -2.62
CA GLU A 137 12.82 -2.84 -3.50
C GLU A 137 12.07 -4.04 -4.08
N TYR A 138 12.28 -4.33 -5.34
CA TYR A 138 11.63 -5.40 -6.08
C TYR A 138 12.65 -6.28 -6.80
N HIS A 139 12.33 -7.54 -6.99
CA HIS A 139 13.17 -8.45 -7.80
C HIS A 139 13.33 -7.92 -9.23
N SER A 140 12.22 -7.50 -9.83
CA SER A 140 12.16 -6.95 -11.19
C SER A 140 11.30 -5.70 -11.22
N VAL A 141 11.72 -4.71 -11.99
CA VAL A 141 10.99 -3.45 -12.21
C VAL A 141 10.77 -3.25 -13.70
N VAL A 142 9.54 -2.93 -14.07
CA VAL A 142 9.17 -2.56 -15.44
C VAL A 142 8.82 -1.09 -15.48
N PHE A 143 9.58 -0.32 -16.22
CA PHE A 143 9.28 1.07 -16.54
C PHE A 143 8.38 1.13 -17.76
N VAL A 144 7.17 1.62 -17.57
CA VAL A 144 6.21 1.76 -18.66
C VAL A 144 6.34 3.17 -19.28
N GLY A 145 6.69 3.22 -20.56
CA GLY A 145 6.74 4.47 -21.30
C GLY A 145 8.00 5.30 -21.02
N LEU A 146 9.18 4.83 -21.41
CA LEU A 146 10.37 5.67 -21.42
C LEU A 146 10.37 6.52 -22.69
N ASP A 147 9.55 7.58 -22.69
CA ASP A 147 9.36 8.50 -23.81
C ASP A 147 9.22 9.97 -23.37
N ASP A 148 9.26 10.89 -24.31
CA ASP A 148 9.19 12.33 -24.06
C ASP A 148 7.88 12.78 -23.41
N GLY A 149 6.80 12.00 -23.55
CA GLY A 149 5.50 12.29 -22.97
C GLY A 149 5.42 11.91 -21.50
N ALA A 150 5.95 10.76 -21.13
CA ALA A 150 6.01 10.31 -19.73
C ALA A 150 7.04 11.11 -18.92
N TRP A 151 8.11 11.58 -19.58
CA TRP A 151 9.18 12.39 -18.97
C TRP A 151 9.11 13.86 -19.40
N TRP A 152 7.91 14.40 -19.49
CA TRP A 152 7.64 15.76 -19.98
C TRP A 152 8.43 16.86 -19.25
N SER A 153 8.74 16.67 -17.96
CA SER A 153 9.50 17.61 -17.13
C SER A 153 11.02 17.51 -17.30
N PHE A 154 11.53 16.51 -18.05
CA PHE A 154 12.96 16.26 -18.19
C PHE A 154 13.74 17.48 -18.73
N SER A 155 13.14 18.23 -19.64
CA SER A 155 13.77 19.44 -20.22
C SER A 155 13.80 20.62 -19.22
N ASN A 156 12.95 20.61 -18.18
CA ASN A 156 12.85 21.71 -17.22
C ASN A 156 13.88 21.58 -16.11
N ASP A 157 14.11 20.33 -15.64
CA ASP A 157 15.12 20.00 -14.64
C ASP A 157 15.71 18.61 -14.92
N GLN A 158 16.79 18.60 -15.68
CA GLN A 158 17.48 17.36 -16.05
C GLN A 158 18.14 16.68 -14.85
N ILE A 159 18.56 17.45 -13.84
CA ILE A 159 19.23 16.91 -12.65
C ILE A 159 18.23 16.13 -11.82
N GLU A 160 17.08 16.73 -11.50
CA GLU A 160 16.02 16.09 -10.73
C GLU A 160 15.45 14.88 -11.49
N ALA A 161 15.20 15.02 -12.79
CA ALA A 161 14.67 13.93 -13.61
C ALA A 161 15.65 12.76 -13.72
N THR A 162 16.95 13.02 -13.87
CA THR A 162 17.98 11.98 -13.90
C THR A 162 18.12 11.31 -12.54
N ALA A 163 18.06 12.07 -11.45
CA ALA A 163 18.05 11.52 -10.09
C ALA A 163 16.82 10.63 -9.88
N GLY A 164 15.63 11.05 -10.32
CA GLY A 164 14.41 10.25 -10.30
C GLY A 164 14.55 8.95 -11.10
N PHE A 165 15.13 9.02 -12.29
CA PHE A 165 15.43 7.84 -13.12
C PHE A 165 16.37 6.87 -12.39
N PHE A 166 17.43 7.37 -11.76
CA PHE A 166 18.37 6.55 -11.01
C PHE A 166 17.71 5.91 -9.77
N VAL A 167 16.90 6.67 -9.03
CA VAL A 167 16.15 6.14 -7.90
C VAL A 167 15.27 4.96 -8.34
N ALA A 168 14.56 5.12 -9.44
CA ALA A 168 13.69 4.08 -9.93
C ALA A 168 14.48 2.86 -10.46
N PHE A 169 15.60 3.09 -11.17
CA PHE A 169 16.50 2.05 -11.62
C PHE A 169 17.01 1.20 -10.44
N THR A 170 17.41 1.84 -9.34
CA THR A 170 17.94 1.16 -8.14
C THR A 170 16.88 0.45 -7.32
N ARG A 171 15.58 0.53 -7.68
CA ARG A 171 14.52 -0.26 -7.01
C ARG A 171 14.52 -1.73 -7.43
N ALA A 172 15.21 -2.08 -8.52
CA ALA A 172 15.30 -3.45 -8.97
C ALA A 172 16.54 -4.15 -8.39
N LYS A 173 16.33 -5.30 -7.75
CA LYS A 173 17.43 -6.14 -7.23
C LYS A 173 18.14 -6.91 -8.33
N GLN A 174 17.42 -7.32 -9.38
CA GLN A 174 17.99 -8.18 -10.41
C GLN A 174 17.66 -7.78 -11.85
N ARG A 175 16.49 -7.21 -12.13
CA ARG A 175 16.08 -6.96 -13.50
C ARG A 175 15.33 -5.66 -13.65
N VAL A 176 15.75 -4.84 -14.62
CA VAL A 176 15.03 -3.65 -15.08
C VAL A 176 14.64 -3.84 -16.52
N ILE A 177 13.40 -3.50 -16.85
CA ILE A 177 12.87 -3.51 -18.21
C ILE A 177 12.30 -2.12 -18.49
N PHE A 178 12.73 -1.49 -19.57
CA PHE A 178 12.17 -0.24 -20.04
C PHE A 178 11.32 -0.51 -21.28
N THR A 179 10.11 0.05 -21.32
CA THR A 179 9.26 -0.05 -22.50
C THR A 179 9.22 1.28 -23.26
N TYR A 180 9.19 1.20 -24.57
CA TYR A 180 9.03 2.33 -25.48
C TYR A 180 8.10 1.93 -26.62
N CYS A 181 7.14 2.79 -26.93
CA CYS A 181 6.23 2.63 -28.06
C CYS A 181 6.41 3.77 -29.05
N ALA A 182 7.02 3.50 -30.21
CA ALA A 182 7.31 4.49 -31.23
C ALA A 182 6.05 5.15 -31.85
N GLN A 183 4.89 4.49 -31.75
CA GLN A 183 3.61 5.03 -32.21
C GLN A 183 3.00 6.05 -31.23
N ARG A 184 3.44 6.05 -29.96
CA ARG A 184 2.88 6.90 -28.90
C ARG A 184 3.71 8.12 -28.57
N GLY A 185 5.00 8.08 -28.85
CA GLY A 185 5.86 9.18 -28.44
C GLY A 185 7.23 9.15 -29.09
N THR A 186 7.94 10.23 -28.92
CA THR A 186 9.35 10.38 -29.28
C THR A 186 10.25 10.22 -28.07
N ARG A 187 11.56 10.17 -28.28
CA ARG A 187 12.57 10.07 -27.22
C ARG A 187 13.71 11.07 -27.43
N THR A 188 13.39 12.16 -28.08
CA THR A 188 14.38 13.21 -28.45
C THR A 188 14.83 13.97 -27.21
N LYS A 189 13.88 14.36 -26.34
CA LYS A 189 14.18 15.14 -25.14
C LYS A 189 14.97 14.31 -24.11
N ILE A 190 14.68 13.00 -24.02
CA ILE A 190 15.32 12.08 -23.09
C ILE A 190 16.45 11.24 -23.73
N ALA A 191 17.02 11.72 -24.84
CA ALA A 191 18.08 11.00 -25.57
C ALA A 191 19.29 10.65 -24.67
N THR A 192 19.61 11.51 -23.71
CA THR A 192 20.69 11.28 -22.75
C THR A 192 20.44 10.05 -21.86
N LEU A 193 19.18 9.76 -21.47
CA LEU A 193 18.85 8.55 -20.71
C LEU A 193 19.09 7.30 -21.58
N TYR A 194 18.73 7.35 -22.86
CA TYR A 194 18.99 6.26 -23.78
C TYR A 194 20.48 6.04 -24.03
N GLN A 195 21.27 7.12 -24.05
CA GLN A 195 22.73 7.02 -24.16
C GLN A 195 23.28 6.29 -22.92
N LEU A 196 22.87 6.69 -21.70
CA LEU A 196 23.28 6.03 -20.47
C LEU A 196 22.93 4.53 -20.46
N LEU A 197 21.74 4.17 -20.94
CA LEU A 197 21.33 2.76 -21.05
C LEU A 197 22.20 1.99 -22.07
N THR A 198 22.54 2.63 -23.19
CA THR A 198 23.41 2.06 -24.22
C THR A 198 24.84 1.84 -23.68
N ASP A 199 25.39 2.84 -23.02
CA ASP A 199 26.73 2.79 -22.41
C ASP A 199 26.81 1.74 -21.30
N ALA A 200 25.69 1.51 -20.60
CA ALA A 200 25.54 0.44 -19.61
C ALA A 200 25.31 -0.96 -20.24
N GLY A 201 25.30 -1.09 -21.57
CA GLY A 201 25.14 -2.35 -22.28
C GLY A 201 23.72 -2.92 -22.23
N VAL A 202 22.70 -2.09 -22.03
CA VAL A 202 21.30 -2.54 -22.01
C VAL A 202 20.88 -3.01 -23.40
N LYS A 203 20.35 -4.23 -23.49
CA LYS A 203 19.92 -4.86 -24.74
C LYS A 203 18.57 -4.29 -25.19
N ILE A 204 18.47 -3.97 -26.48
CA ILE A 204 17.20 -3.59 -27.11
C ILE A 204 16.52 -4.82 -27.67
N ILE A 205 15.26 -5.04 -27.26
CA ILE A 205 14.41 -6.12 -27.79
C ILE A 205 13.25 -5.43 -28.53
N LYS A 206 13.07 -5.77 -29.80
CA LYS A 206 11.92 -5.32 -30.58
C LYS A 206 10.83 -6.37 -30.48
N ILE A 207 9.62 -5.95 -30.04
CA ILE A 207 8.42 -6.77 -30.07
C ILE A 207 7.59 -6.28 -31.25
N VAL A 208 7.33 -7.14 -32.20
CA VAL A 208 6.54 -6.88 -33.41
C VAL A 208 5.08 -7.21 -33.11
#